data_b63a6d9a835296cbed676821ddca3d57
#
_entry.id   b63a6d9a835296cbed676821ddca3d57
#
_cell.length_a   1.000
_cell.length_b   1.000
_cell.length_c   1.000
_cell.angle_alpha   90.00
_cell.angle_beta   90.00
_cell.angle_gamma   90.00
#
_symmetry.space_group_name_H-M   'P 1'
#
loop_
_entity.id
_entity.type
_entity.pdbx_description
1 polymer ?
#
loop_
_entity_poly.entity_id
_entity_poly.type
_entity_poly.pdbx_seq_one_letter_code
_entity_poly.pdbx_strand_id
1 'polypeptide(L)'
;FPTVFCRWELFVYIHLILPQGNLPEKTFYMSALQPKSVTFDIGGGRMVTIETGKMARQADGAVTVRQGDCILLATVVANKEPKDAQSFFPLSVDYQEKFGSAGRIPGSFFKREARLNDYEILTSRLIDRALRPLFPEDYLCDVQVLVSLISSDSEVLPDSLACLAASAALAVSDIPIQEIISEVRIARIDGKMIVN
;
A
#
# COMPACT_ATOMS: atom_id res chain seq x y z
N PHE A 1 25.60 14.26 -3.37
CA PHE A 1 24.74 13.62 -2.38
C PHE A 1 23.72 14.63 -1.88
N PRO A 2 22.48 14.58 -2.33
CA PRO A 2 21.37 14.99 -1.51
C PRO A 2 20.19 14.00 -1.72
N THR A 3 20.08 13.00 -0.87
CA THR A 3 19.02 11.99 -0.92
C THR A 3 18.25 11.87 0.41
N VAL A 4 18.02 13.00 1.11
CA VAL A 4 17.45 12.93 2.47
C VAL A 4 16.19 13.76 2.66
N PHE A 5 15.67 14.46 1.65
CA PHE A 5 14.60 15.44 1.89
C PHE A 5 13.16 14.93 1.77
N CYS A 6 12.92 13.74 1.21
CA CYS A 6 11.54 13.23 1.06
C CYS A 6 11.01 12.46 2.29
N ARG A 7 11.91 12.10 3.23
CA ARG A 7 11.59 11.19 4.35
C ARG A 7 10.87 11.87 5.52
N TRP A 8 11.05 13.18 5.73
CA TRP A 8 10.53 13.89 6.92
C TRP A 8 9.16 14.52 6.72
N GLU A 9 8.83 14.99 5.55
CA GLU A 9 7.52 15.63 5.32
C GLU A 9 6.38 14.62 5.28
N LEU A 10 6.59 13.43 4.74
CA LEU A 10 5.59 12.36 4.76
C LEU A 10 5.34 11.85 6.18
N PHE A 11 6.40 11.78 7.01
CA PHE A 11 6.31 11.37 8.40
C PHE A 11 5.50 12.36 9.23
N VAL A 12 5.69 13.65 8.99
CA VAL A 12 4.94 14.73 9.68
C VAL A 12 3.47 14.73 9.25
N TYR A 13 3.16 14.50 7.97
CA TYR A 13 1.79 14.50 7.49
C TYR A 13 0.99 13.26 7.91
N ILE A 14 1.59 12.08 7.91
CA ILE A 14 0.92 10.86 8.38
C ILE A 14 0.77 10.88 9.90
N HIS A 15 1.74 11.40 10.65
CA HIS A 15 1.63 11.58 12.11
C HIS A 15 0.59 12.63 12.53
N LEU A 16 0.32 13.63 11.69
CA LEU A 16 -0.73 14.63 11.92
C LEU A 16 -2.15 14.08 11.67
N ILE A 17 -2.27 12.97 10.94
CA ILE A 17 -3.57 12.31 10.67
C ILE A 17 -3.95 11.35 11.79
N LEU A 18 -2.98 10.85 12.58
CA LEU A 18 -3.24 9.96 13.71
C LEU A 18 -3.43 10.78 14.99
N PRO A 19 -4.61 10.79 15.62
CA PRO A 19 -4.78 11.45 16.91
C PRO A 19 -3.97 10.69 17.97
N GLN A 20 -2.94 11.34 18.52
CA GLN A 20 -2.25 10.92 19.75
C GLN A 20 -3.21 11.14 20.93
N GLY A 21 -3.96 10.15 21.30
CA GLY A 21 -4.83 10.24 22.47
C GLY A 21 -5.66 8.98 22.66
N ASN A 22 -5.67 8.49 23.88
CA ASN A 22 -6.42 7.36 24.45
C ASN A 22 -7.56 6.85 23.55
N LEU A 23 -7.44 5.61 23.08
CA LEU A 23 -8.48 4.92 22.33
C LEU A 23 -9.75 4.84 23.20
N PRO A 24 -10.84 5.51 22.81
CA PRO A 24 -12.13 5.25 23.44
C PRO A 24 -12.62 3.87 22.98
N GLU A 25 -13.26 3.15 23.89
CA GLU A 25 -13.96 1.89 23.63
C GLU A 25 -14.75 1.98 22.32
N LYS A 26 -14.65 0.92 21.50
CA LYS A 26 -15.33 0.77 20.19
C LYS A 26 -16.85 0.89 20.36
N THR A 27 -17.34 2.08 20.41
CA THR A 27 -18.77 2.33 20.24
C THR A 27 -19.01 2.37 18.72
N PHE A 28 -19.68 1.37 18.22
CA PHE A 28 -20.07 1.23 16.81
C PHE A 28 -21.10 2.32 16.47
N TYR A 29 -20.65 3.54 16.27
CA TYR A 29 -21.47 4.56 15.63
C TYR A 29 -21.28 4.40 14.13
N MET A 30 -22.39 4.10 13.42
CA MET A 30 -22.52 4.34 11.98
C MET A 30 -22.47 5.86 11.74
N SER A 31 -21.34 6.49 12.06
CA SER A 31 -21.09 7.86 11.67
C SER A 31 -20.88 7.91 10.16
N ALA A 32 -21.48 8.91 9.52
CA ALA A 32 -21.32 9.20 8.11
C ALA A 32 -19.86 9.03 7.68
N LEU A 33 -19.64 8.40 6.52
CA LEU A 33 -18.35 8.24 5.87
C LEU A 33 -17.60 9.58 5.91
N GLN A 34 -16.57 9.67 6.73
CA GLN A 34 -15.64 10.80 6.72
C GLN A 34 -14.28 10.30 6.24
N PRO A 35 -14.07 10.17 4.94
CA PRO A 35 -12.79 9.80 4.39
C PRO A 35 -11.77 10.90 4.72
N LYS A 36 -10.56 10.49 5.08
CA LYS A 36 -9.42 11.39 5.25
C LYS A 36 -8.52 11.26 4.03
N SER A 37 -8.10 12.38 3.46
CA SER A 37 -7.22 12.40 2.29
C SER A 37 -6.09 13.40 2.47
N VAL A 38 -4.93 13.05 1.93
CA VAL A 38 -3.74 13.91 1.85
C VAL A 38 -3.23 13.87 0.42
N THR A 39 -2.88 15.03 -0.10
CA THR A 39 -2.31 15.18 -1.44
C THR A 39 -0.98 15.90 -1.35
N PHE A 40 0.04 15.38 -2.02
CA PHE A 40 1.38 15.96 -2.06
C PHE A 40 2.01 15.82 -3.45
N ASP A 41 2.97 16.68 -3.77
CA ASP A 41 3.75 16.61 -5.02
C ASP A 41 5.02 15.77 -4.80
N ILE A 42 5.20 14.73 -5.62
CA ILE A 42 6.42 13.91 -5.63
C ILE A 42 7.53 14.50 -6.53
N GLY A 43 7.31 15.68 -7.05
CA GLY A 43 8.22 16.40 -7.92
C GLY A 43 7.74 16.44 -9.37
N GLY A 44 7.98 17.61 -10.00
CA GLY A 44 7.59 17.85 -11.40
C GLY A 44 6.09 18.03 -11.61
N GLY A 45 5.32 18.44 -10.59
CA GLY A 45 3.87 18.61 -10.68
C GLY A 45 3.08 17.31 -10.63
N ARG A 46 3.73 16.21 -10.24
CA ARG A 46 3.09 14.90 -10.12
C ARG A 46 2.45 14.75 -8.74
N MET A 47 1.15 14.95 -8.69
CA MET A 47 0.38 14.89 -7.46
C MET A 47 0.00 13.45 -7.10
N VAL A 48 0.29 13.05 -5.87
CA VAL A 48 -0.16 11.78 -5.29
C VAL A 48 -1.17 12.07 -4.18
N THR A 49 -2.31 11.40 -4.24
CA THR A 49 -3.36 11.49 -3.21
C THR A 49 -3.49 10.17 -2.50
N ILE A 50 -3.40 10.18 -1.19
CA ILE A 50 -3.65 9.03 -0.31
C ILE A 50 -4.96 9.28 0.42
N GLU A 51 -5.89 8.34 0.34
CA GLU A 51 -7.22 8.43 0.98
C GLU A 51 -7.50 7.17 1.80
N THR A 52 -8.04 7.34 3.00
CA THR A 52 -8.46 6.24 3.87
C THR A 52 -9.89 6.44 4.39
N GLY A 53 -10.53 5.34 4.83
CA GLY A 53 -11.87 5.35 5.44
C GLY A 53 -13.03 5.29 4.46
N LYS A 54 -12.79 5.25 3.14
CA LYS A 54 -13.81 5.18 2.09
C LYS A 54 -14.12 3.76 1.64
N MET A 55 -13.08 2.98 1.37
CA MET A 55 -13.19 1.63 0.83
C MET A 55 -12.67 0.59 1.83
N ALA A 56 -13.09 -0.68 1.64
CA ALA A 56 -12.60 -1.85 2.38
C ALA A 56 -12.62 -1.69 3.92
N ARG A 57 -13.71 -1.18 4.48
CA ARG A 57 -13.87 -0.82 5.91
C ARG A 57 -13.81 -1.99 6.88
N GLN A 58 -13.83 -3.23 6.39
CA GLN A 58 -13.72 -4.43 7.21
C GLN A 58 -12.27 -4.89 7.39
N ALA A 59 -11.34 -4.34 6.61
CA ALA A 59 -9.91 -4.57 6.78
C ALA A 59 -9.39 -3.78 7.99
N ASP A 60 -8.32 -4.26 8.62
CA ASP A 60 -7.67 -3.56 9.74
C ASP A 60 -7.04 -2.25 9.28
N GLY A 61 -6.51 -2.22 8.04
CA GLY A 61 -6.08 -1.01 7.35
C GLY A 61 -6.47 -1.02 5.89
N ALA A 62 -6.96 0.10 5.37
CA ALA A 62 -7.31 0.26 3.96
C ALA A 62 -7.01 1.67 3.47
N VAL A 63 -6.31 1.75 2.34
CA VAL A 63 -5.89 3.01 1.72
C VAL A 63 -6.04 2.92 0.21
N THR A 64 -6.51 4.01 -0.38
CA THR A 64 -6.40 4.22 -1.83
C THR A 64 -5.28 5.21 -2.12
N VAL A 65 -4.43 4.87 -3.07
CA VAL A 65 -3.38 5.77 -3.58
C VAL A 65 -3.69 6.10 -5.03
N ARG A 66 -3.71 7.37 -5.34
CA ARG A 66 -4.03 7.88 -6.67
C ARG A 66 -2.92 8.79 -7.18
N GLN A 67 -2.49 8.55 -8.42
CA GLN A 67 -1.65 9.47 -9.20
C GLN A 67 -2.22 9.55 -10.63
N GLY A 68 -2.66 10.71 -11.05
CA GLY A 68 -3.38 10.84 -12.33
C GLY A 68 -4.66 9.99 -12.32
N ASP A 69 -4.81 9.15 -13.32
CA ASP A 69 -5.90 8.17 -13.42
C ASP A 69 -5.53 6.78 -12.90
N CYS A 70 -4.28 6.59 -12.45
CA CYS A 70 -3.85 5.37 -11.77
C CYS A 70 -4.36 5.36 -10.33
N ILE A 71 -5.12 4.33 -9.95
CA ILE A 71 -5.68 4.15 -8.60
C ILE A 71 -5.37 2.74 -8.12
N LEU A 72 -4.69 2.66 -6.97
CA LEU A 72 -4.43 1.44 -6.23
C LEU A 72 -5.26 1.41 -4.94
N LEU A 73 -5.79 0.25 -4.61
CA LEU A 73 -6.36 -0.04 -3.30
C LEU A 73 -5.45 -1.01 -2.56
N ALA A 74 -4.92 -0.61 -1.43
CA ALA A 74 -4.20 -1.50 -0.52
C ALA A 74 -5.05 -1.79 0.71
N THR A 75 -5.11 -3.05 1.08
CA THR A 75 -5.79 -3.53 2.29
C THR A 75 -4.86 -4.42 3.09
N VAL A 76 -4.95 -4.31 4.39
CA VAL A 76 -4.16 -5.11 5.33
C VAL A 76 -5.10 -5.73 6.36
N VAL A 77 -4.89 -7.01 6.62
CA VAL A 77 -5.60 -7.77 7.65
C VAL A 77 -4.58 -8.60 8.43
N ALA A 78 -4.71 -8.63 9.75
CA ALA A 78 -3.89 -9.46 10.61
C ALA A 78 -4.73 -10.32 11.55
N ASN A 79 -4.26 -11.53 11.84
CA ASN A 79 -4.80 -12.32 12.92
C ASN A 79 -4.41 -11.68 14.25
N LYS A 80 -5.31 -11.71 15.23
CA LYS A 80 -5.07 -11.13 16.57
C LYS A 80 -4.13 -11.98 17.41
N GLU A 81 -4.06 -13.26 17.15
CA GLU A 81 -3.27 -14.23 17.89
C GLU A 81 -2.41 -15.06 16.95
N PRO A 82 -1.17 -15.37 17.32
CA PRO A 82 -0.33 -16.28 16.55
C PRO A 82 -0.91 -17.70 16.59
N LYS A 83 -0.67 -18.49 15.57
CA LYS A 83 -1.00 -19.92 15.56
C LYS A 83 -0.11 -20.68 16.52
N ASP A 84 -0.64 -21.77 17.11
CA ASP A 84 0.13 -22.66 17.97
C ASP A 84 1.39 -23.17 17.26
N ALA A 85 2.53 -23.14 17.97
CA ALA A 85 3.83 -23.58 17.48
C ALA A 85 4.39 -22.79 16.26
N GLN A 86 3.95 -21.55 16.04
CA GLN A 86 4.46 -20.70 14.98
C GLN A 86 5.91 -20.29 15.27
N SER A 87 6.84 -20.65 14.41
CA SER A 87 8.28 -20.37 14.56
C SER A 87 8.81 -19.28 13.60
N PHE A 88 7.97 -18.77 12.70
CA PHE A 88 8.33 -17.74 11.72
C PHE A 88 7.19 -16.75 11.52
N PHE A 89 7.50 -15.56 11.05
CA PHE A 89 6.52 -14.53 10.72
C PHE A 89 5.84 -14.82 9.37
N PRO A 90 4.53 -15.15 9.35
CA PRO A 90 3.79 -15.42 8.13
C PRO A 90 3.24 -14.12 7.54
N LEU A 91 3.99 -13.50 6.65
CA LEU A 91 3.56 -12.36 5.84
C LEU A 91 3.20 -12.85 4.44
N SER A 92 1.99 -12.55 4.00
CA SER A 92 1.52 -12.76 2.62
C SER A 92 1.29 -11.40 1.96
N VAL A 93 1.94 -11.19 0.84
CA VAL A 93 1.75 -9.97 0.03
C VAL A 93 1.32 -10.37 -1.37
N ASP A 94 0.17 -9.86 -1.79
CA ASP A 94 -0.38 -10.10 -3.12
C ASP A 94 -0.59 -8.74 -3.83
N TYR A 95 0.02 -8.60 -5.01
CA TYR A 95 -0.24 -7.52 -5.94
C TYR A 95 -1.01 -8.05 -7.13
N GLN A 96 -2.12 -7.41 -7.49
CA GLN A 96 -3.01 -7.88 -8.54
C GLN A 96 -3.47 -6.74 -9.44
N GLU A 97 -3.31 -6.93 -10.75
CA GLU A 97 -3.85 -6.08 -11.80
C GLU A 97 -5.08 -6.72 -12.42
N LYS A 98 -6.24 -6.10 -12.21
CA LYS A 98 -7.50 -6.61 -12.78
C LYS A 98 -7.68 -6.12 -14.22
N PHE A 99 -8.19 -6.97 -15.11
CA PHE A 99 -8.52 -6.57 -16.48
C PHE A 99 -9.46 -5.36 -16.54
N GLY A 100 -10.37 -5.27 -15.56
CA GLY A 100 -11.29 -4.14 -15.43
C GLY A 100 -10.61 -2.80 -15.20
N SER A 101 -9.40 -2.75 -14.62
CA SER A 101 -8.65 -1.51 -14.40
C SER A 101 -8.24 -0.83 -15.71
N ALA A 102 -8.03 -1.60 -16.76
CA ALA A 102 -7.71 -1.14 -18.11
C ALA A 102 -8.95 -1.13 -19.04
N GLY A 103 -10.16 -1.23 -18.49
CA GLY A 103 -11.41 -1.30 -19.26
C GLY A 103 -11.55 -2.57 -20.12
N ARG A 104 -10.82 -3.63 -19.79
CA ARG A 104 -10.83 -4.89 -20.55
C ARG A 104 -11.62 -5.97 -19.84
N ILE A 105 -12.22 -6.86 -20.61
CA ILE A 105 -12.91 -8.07 -20.11
C ILE A 105 -11.97 -9.26 -20.29
N PRO A 106 -11.81 -10.17 -19.30
CA PRO A 106 -11.07 -11.41 -19.48
C PRO A 106 -11.65 -12.20 -20.65
N GLY A 107 -10.88 -12.38 -21.71
CA GLY A 107 -11.42 -12.84 -23.00
C GLY A 107 -11.12 -14.30 -23.37
N SER A 108 -10.45 -15.11 -22.56
CA SER A 108 -10.15 -16.50 -22.91
C SER A 108 -9.99 -17.40 -21.69
N PHE A 109 -10.10 -18.72 -21.93
CA PHE A 109 -9.93 -19.75 -20.91
C PHE A 109 -8.59 -19.67 -20.15
N PHE A 110 -7.52 -19.22 -20.80
CA PHE A 110 -6.19 -19.08 -20.21
C PHE A 110 -5.96 -17.73 -19.51
N LYS A 111 -6.85 -16.75 -19.67
CA LYS A 111 -6.75 -15.42 -19.06
C LYS A 111 -7.72 -15.26 -17.89
N ARG A 112 -7.60 -16.15 -16.91
CA ARG A 112 -8.37 -16.04 -15.66
C ARG A 112 -7.65 -15.12 -14.70
N GLU A 113 -8.36 -14.20 -14.09
CA GLU A 113 -7.82 -13.26 -13.08
C GLU A 113 -7.35 -13.96 -11.79
N ALA A 114 -7.75 -15.21 -11.58
CA ALA A 114 -7.39 -15.96 -10.36
C ALA A 114 -5.91 -16.40 -10.29
N ARG A 115 -5.16 -16.32 -11.40
CA ARG A 115 -3.75 -16.69 -11.43
C ARG A 115 -2.93 -15.44 -11.71
N LEU A 116 -2.08 -15.09 -10.75
CA LEU A 116 -1.11 -14.00 -10.90
C LEU A 116 -0.15 -14.32 -12.05
N ASN A 117 0.21 -13.31 -12.82
CA ASN A 117 1.25 -13.39 -13.82
C ASN A 117 2.64 -13.18 -13.19
N ASP A 118 3.70 -13.43 -13.94
CA ASP A 118 5.07 -13.34 -13.44
C ASP A 118 5.43 -11.92 -12.96
N TYR A 119 4.90 -10.90 -13.60
CA TYR A 119 5.10 -9.50 -13.20
C TYR A 119 4.43 -9.19 -11.86
N GLU A 120 3.18 -9.63 -11.67
CA GLU A 120 2.46 -9.46 -10.40
C GLU A 120 3.17 -10.20 -9.27
N ILE A 121 3.69 -11.42 -9.54
CA ILE A 121 4.46 -12.19 -8.55
C ILE A 121 5.76 -11.47 -8.19
N LEU A 122 6.48 -10.90 -9.16
CA LEU A 122 7.72 -10.17 -8.90
C LEU A 122 7.46 -8.91 -8.08
N THR A 123 6.43 -8.14 -8.42
CA THR A 123 6.02 -6.95 -7.67
C THR A 123 5.62 -7.31 -6.24
N SER A 124 4.83 -8.38 -6.04
CA SER A 124 4.48 -8.88 -4.71
C SER A 124 5.71 -9.21 -3.88
N ARG A 125 6.71 -9.87 -4.48
CA ARG A 125 7.97 -10.22 -3.79
C ARG A 125 8.83 -9.02 -3.45
N LEU A 126 8.84 -7.98 -4.29
CA LEU A 126 9.55 -6.74 -4.00
C LEU A 126 8.93 -6.05 -2.78
N ILE A 127 7.61 -5.93 -2.74
CA ILE A 127 6.88 -5.36 -1.61
C ILE A 127 7.10 -6.19 -0.34
N ASP A 128 6.97 -7.53 -0.38
CA ASP A 128 7.22 -8.41 0.76
C ASP A 128 8.64 -8.22 1.32
N ARG A 129 9.64 -8.20 0.44
CA ARG A 129 11.04 -8.01 0.83
C ARG A 129 11.30 -6.66 1.49
N ALA A 130 10.60 -5.62 1.05
CA ALA A 130 10.72 -4.28 1.60
C ALA A 130 10.00 -4.14 2.96
N LEU A 131 8.82 -4.75 3.10
CA LEU A 131 8.00 -4.63 4.32
C LEU A 131 8.41 -5.57 5.45
N ARG A 132 8.85 -6.79 5.13
CA ARG A 132 9.15 -7.84 6.12
C ARG A 132 10.11 -7.41 7.23
N PRO A 133 11.23 -6.71 6.96
CA PRO A 133 12.15 -6.27 8.01
C PRO A 133 11.62 -5.14 8.90
N LEU A 134 10.45 -4.57 8.59
CA LEU A 134 9.86 -3.47 9.36
C LEU A 134 8.99 -3.96 10.53
N PHE A 135 8.68 -5.26 10.56
CA PHE A 135 7.94 -5.86 11.68
C PHE A 135 8.89 -6.22 12.83
N PRO A 136 8.42 -6.15 14.08
CA PRO A 136 9.18 -6.64 15.22
C PRO A 136 9.53 -8.14 15.08
N GLU A 137 10.69 -8.54 15.58
CA GLU A 137 11.15 -9.94 15.48
C GLU A 137 10.26 -10.94 16.23
N ASP A 138 9.58 -10.48 17.28
CA ASP A 138 8.67 -11.26 18.12
C ASP A 138 7.22 -11.27 17.61
N TYR A 139 6.94 -10.58 16.50
CA TYR A 139 5.61 -10.54 15.90
C TYR A 139 5.37 -11.77 15.02
N LEU A 140 4.52 -12.71 15.49
CA LEU A 140 4.27 -14.00 14.85
C LEU A 140 2.83 -14.15 14.31
N CYS A 141 2.02 -13.11 14.33
CA CYS A 141 0.66 -13.15 13.79
C CYS A 141 0.66 -13.17 12.26
N ASP A 142 -0.30 -13.90 11.67
CA ASP A 142 -0.48 -13.89 10.21
C ASP A 142 -0.89 -12.50 9.74
N VAL A 143 -0.17 -11.95 8.77
CA VAL A 143 -0.50 -10.68 8.11
C VAL A 143 -0.70 -10.91 6.62
N GLN A 144 -1.81 -10.42 6.10
CA GLN A 144 -2.09 -10.41 4.68
C GLN A 144 -2.21 -8.98 4.17
N VAL A 145 -1.39 -8.66 3.18
CA VAL A 145 -1.40 -7.38 2.46
C VAL A 145 -1.86 -7.64 1.03
N LEU A 146 -2.95 -7.02 0.63
CA LEU A 146 -3.47 -7.12 -0.73
C LEU A 146 -3.46 -5.74 -1.38
N VAL A 147 -2.74 -5.60 -2.49
CA VAL A 147 -2.70 -4.39 -3.31
C VAL A 147 -3.35 -4.68 -4.65
N SER A 148 -4.43 -3.98 -4.96
CA SER A 148 -5.21 -4.16 -6.18
C SER A 148 -5.20 -2.90 -7.03
N LEU A 149 -4.86 -3.03 -8.31
CA LEU A 149 -5.02 -1.96 -9.29
C LEU A 149 -6.50 -1.83 -9.66
N ILE A 150 -7.10 -0.69 -9.35
CA ILE A 150 -8.51 -0.40 -9.65
C ILE A 150 -8.67 0.32 -10.98
N SER A 151 -7.79 1.28 -11.24
CA SER A 151 -7.75 2.04 -12.49
C SER A 151 -6.31 2.18 -12.95
N SER A 152 -6.04 1.97 -14.23
CA SER A 152 -4.72 2.09 -14.82
C SER A 152 -4.62 3.35 -15.67
N ASP A 153 -3.45 3.98 -15.63
CA ASP A 153 -3.06 5.08 -16.48
C ASP A 153 -1.94 4.59 -17.43
N SER A 154 -1.88 5.15 -18.64
CA SER A 154 -0.83 4.82 -19.59
C SER A 154 0.52 5.46 -19.26
N GLU A 155 0.52 6.52 -18.46
CA GLU A 155 1.72 7.30 -18.12
C GLU A 155 2.31 6.90 -16.75
N VAL A 156 1.51 6.31 -15.88
CA VAL A 156 1.92 5.95 -14.51
C VAL A 156 2.07 4.44 -14.38
N LEU A 157 3.24 3.99 -13.94
CA LEU A 157 3.48 2.59 -13.65
C LEU A 157 2.96 2.26 -12.25
N PRO A 158 1.93 1.40 -12.13
CA PRO A 158 1.27 1.13 -10.84
C PRO A 158 2.17 0.45 -9.81
N ASP A 159 3.14 -0.34 -10.23
CA ASP A 159 4.09 -1.01 -9.35
C ASP A 159 4.94 -0.02 -8.53
N SER A 160 5.26 1.14 -9.10
CA SER A 160 6.02 2.18 -8.40
C SER A 160 5.28 2.81 -7.21
N LEU A 161 3.95 2.68 -7.18
CA LEU A 161 3.09 3.17 -6.10
C LEU A 161 2.63 2.04 -5.15
N ALA A 162 2.86 0.78 -5.54
CA ALA A 162 2.29 -0.37 -4.83
C ALA A 162 2.86 -0.52 -3.41
N CYS A 163 4.17 -0.34 -3.24
CA CYS A 163 4.79 -0.40 -1.91
C CYS A 163 4.37 0.79 -1.02
N LEU A 164 4.23 1.99 -1.59
CA LEU A 164 3.70 3.15 -0.87
C LEU A 164 2.27 2.88 -0.38
N ALA A 165 1.42 2.28 -1.23
CA ALA A 165 0.05 1.94 -0.88
C ALA A 165 0.00 0.88 0.25
N ALA A 166 0.82 -0.17 0.16
CA ALA A 166 0.92 -1.21 1.18
C ALA A 166 1.41 -0.66 2.51
N SER A 167 2.48 0.15 2.49
CA SER A 167 3.04 0.78 3.69
C SER A 167 2.06 1.77 4.32
N ALA A 168 1.33 2.55 3.52
CA ALA A 168 0.29 3.45 4.01
C ALA A 168 -0.89 2.70 4.63
N ALA A 169 -1.28 1.54 4.07
CA ALA A 169 -2.33 0.70 4.65
C ALA A 169 -1.91 0.11 6.01
N LEU A 170 -0.65 -0.31 6.15
CA LEU A 170 -0.08 -0.71 7.43
C LEU A 170 -0.06 0.44 8.43
N ALA A 171 0.31 1.64 7.99
CA ALA A 171 0.40 2.83 8.85
C ALA A 171 -0.94 3.27 9.45
N VAL A 172 -2.07 3.00 8.77
CA VAL A 172 -3.43 3.33 9.26
C VAL A 172 -4.07 2.18 10.02
N SER A 173 -3.40 1.01 10.12
CA SER A 173 -3.83 -0.14 10.88
C SER A 173 -3.30 -0.12 12.31
N ASP A 174 -3.74 -1.06 13.14
CA ASP A 174 -3.21 -1.31 14.49
C ASP A 174 -2.05 -2.34 14.50
N ILE A 175 -1.57 -2.74 13.32
CA ILE A 175 -0.48 -3.69 13.15
C ILE A 175 0.86 -3.00 13.47
N PRO A 176 1.72 -3.58 14.31
CA PRO A 176 2.97 -2.94 14.71
C PRO A 176 3.97 -2.94 13.56
N ILE A 177 4.36 -1.76 13.13
CA ILE A 177 5.46 -1.53 12.17
C ILE A 177 6.42 -0.49 12.72
N GLN A 178 7.70 -0.65 12.45
CA GLN A 178 8.75 0.27 12.94
C GLN A 178 8.82 1.55 12.14
N GLU A 179 8.69 1.48 10.83
CA GLU A 179 8.85 2.61 9.91
C GLU A 179 7.88 2.51 8.73
N ILE A 180 7.59 3.66 8.12
CA ILE A 180 6.84 3.76 6.87
C ILE A 180 7.84 3.89 5.73
N ILE A 181 7.65 3.14 4.65
CA ILE A 181 8.54 3.13 3.50
C ILE A 181 7.80 3.43 2.21
N SER A 182 8.54 3.84 1.20
CA SER A 182 8.08 3.96 -0.18
C SER A 182 9.12 3.36 -1.11
N GLU A 183 8.66 2.75 -2.17
CA GLU A 183 9.48 2.24 -3.27
C GLU A 183 9.40 3.23 -4.43
N VAL A 184 10.51 3.42 -5.14
CA VAL A 184 10.55 4.25 -6.34
C VAL A 184 11.34 3.53 -7.43
N ARG A 185 10.90 3.67 -8.65
CA ARG A 185 11.63 3.21 -9.82
C ARG A 185 12.62 4.31 -10.24
N ILE A 186 13.86 3.95 -10.43
CA ILE A 186 14.91 4.89 -10.85
C ILE A 186 15.48 4.43 -12.19
N ALA A 187 15.50 5.32 -13.16
CA ALA A 187 16.18 5.12 -14.45
C ALA A 187 17.29 6.15 -14.62
N ARG A 188 18.34 5.78 -15.36
CA ARG A 188 19.41 6.69 -15.76
C ARG A 188 19.35 6.90 -17.28
N ILE A 189 19.02 8.12 -17.72
CA ILE A 189 18.93 8.49 -19.12
C ILE A 189 19.88 9.66 -19.35
N ASP A 190 20.80 9.54 -20.30
CA ASP A 190 21.82 10.56 -20.63
C ASP A 190 22.58 11.09 -19.40
N GLY A 191 22.91 10.21 -18.47
CA GLY A 191 23.63 10.54 -17.25
C GLY A 191 22.76 11.17 -16.14
N LYS A 192 21.49 11.49 -16.39
CA LYS A 192 20.55 12.03 -15.40
C LYS A 192 19.72 10.90 -14.77
N MET A 193 19.54 10.99 -13.45
CA MET A 193 18.66 10.09 -12.72
C MET A 193 17.23 10.61 -12.82
N ILE A 194 16.31 9.76 -13.24
CA ILE A 194 14.87 10.03 -13.33
C ILE A 194 14.16 9.09 -12.39
N VAL A 195 13.25 9.62 -11.60
CA VAL A 195 12.43 8.88 -10.64
C VAL A 195 11.00 8.80 -11.16
N ASN A 196 10.46 7.57 -11.28
CA ASN A 196 9.11 7.21 -11.76
C ASN A 196 8.69 7.92 -13.04
#